data_524eed867be45d15a28fbce984240cbe
#
_entry.id   524eed867be45d15a28fbce984240cbe
#
_cell.length_a   1.000
_cell.length_b   1.000
_cell.length_c   1.000
_cell.angle_alpha   90.00
_cell.angle_beta   90.00
_cell.angle_gamma   90.00
#
_symmetry.space_group_name_H-M   'P 1'
#
loop_
_entity.id
_entity.type
_entity.pdbx_description
1 polymer ?
#
loop_
_entity_poly.entity_id
_entity_poly.type
_entity_poly.pdbx_seq_one_letter_code
_entity_poly.pdbx_strand_id
1 'polypeptide(L)'
;GDLLITRAGPRNRTGVICVVDGEPENLILSDKTVRLSYLRNFVNPHYVMTALSSPAMQYFVVDAMTGMAASQVNISQEKMKTFFLPLPPLNEQQRIVDEVSKIFGRIDKLNF
;
A
#
# COMPACT_ATOMS: atom_id res chain seq x y z
N GLY A 1 -3.86 5.07 -11.72
CA GLY A 1 -2.51 4.86 -11.24
C GLY A 1 -2.16 5.54 -9.92
N ASP A 2 -3.12 6.21 -9.28
CA ASP A 2 -2.85 6.83 -7.98
C ASP A 2 -2.65 5.77 -6.91
N LEU A 3 -1.64 6.00 -6.06
CA LEU A 3 -1.30 5.14 -4.94
C LEU A 3 -1.83 5.76 -3.65
N LEU A 4 -2.71 5.04 -2.98
CA LEU A 4 -3.39 5.52 -1.78
C LEU A 4 -3.06 4.65 -0.58
N ILE A 5 -2.96 5.28 0.59
CA ILE A 5 -2.80 4.58 1.87
C ILE A 5 -3.78 5.16 2.90
N THR A 6 -4.43 4.28 3.66
CA THR A 6 -5.28 4.71 4.77
C THR A 6 -4.41 5.04 5.99
N ARG A 7 -4.59 6.24 6.54
CA ARG A 7 -3.77 6.75 7.66
C ARG A 7 -4.48 6.74 9.01
N ALA A 8 -5.79 6.56 9.01
CA ALA A 8 -6.57 6.60 10.25
C ALA A 8 -7.80 5.72 10.16
N GLY A 9 -8.28 5.26 11.30
CA GLY A 9 -9.47 4.44 11.44
C GLY A 9 -9.20 3.20 12.29
N PRO A 10 -10.03 2.16 12.18
CA PRO A 10 -9.77 0.90 12.87
C PRO A 10 -8.42 0.31 12.47
N ARG A 11 -7.73 -0.33 13.41
CA ARG A 11 -6.39 -0.87 13.20
C ARG A 11 -6.30 -1.80 11.99
N ASN A 12 -7.30 -2.63 11.79
CA ASN A 12 -7.31 -3.59 10.67
C ASN A 12 -7.58 -2.96 9.30
N ARG A 13 -7.94 -1.67 9.26
CA ARG A 13 -8.19 -0.91 8.03
C ARG A 13 -7.22 0.24 7.84
N THR A 14 -6.26 0.41 8.74
CA THR A 14 -5.25 1.46 8.68
C THR A 14 -3.96 0.87 8.11
N GLY A 15 -3.25 1.65 7.31
CA GLY A 15 -2.05 1.18 6.63
C GLY A 15 -2.33 0.27 5.44
N VAL A 16 -3.55 0.27 4.94
CA VAL A 16 -3.94 -0.48 3.75
C VAL A 16 -3.61 0.35 2.52
N ILE A 17 -2.96 -0.27 1.55
CA ILE A 17 -2.46 0.40 0.37
C ILE A 17 -3.19 -0.14 -0.86
N CYS A 18 -3.60 0.75 -1.73
CA CYS A 18 -4.22 0.36 -2.99
C CYS A 18 -3.76 1.25 -4.13
N VAL A 19 -3.85 0.71 -5.34
CA VAL A 19 -3.66 1.46 -6.58
C VAL A 19 -5.03 1.68 -7.20
N VAL A 20 -5.32 2.92 -7.58
CA VAL A 20 -6.58 3.24 -8.24
C VAL A 20 -6.47 2.86 -9.71
N ASP A 21 -7.29 1.94 -10.14
CA ASP A 21 -7.38 1.54 -11.53
C ASP A 21 -8.45 2.37 -12.24
N GLY A 22 -8.11 2.86 -13.44
CA GLY A 22 -8.99 3.71 -14.21
C GLY A 22 -8.92 5.18 -13.80
N GLU A 23 -9.83 5.96 -14.33
CA GLU A 23 -9.97 7.39 -14.04
C GLU A 23 -11.34 7.66 -13.43
N PRO A 24 -11.51 7.45 -12.11
CA PRO A 24 -12.78 7.73 -11.48
C PRO A 24 -13.05 9.23 -11.49
N GLU A 25 -14.17 9.62 -12.09
CA GLU A 25 -14.59 11.01 -12.08
C GLU A 25 -15.03 11.40 -10.67
N ASN A 26 -14.61 12.60 -10.26
CA ASN A 26 -15.03 13.20 -8.99
C ASN A 26 -14.68 12.40 -7.73
N LEU A 27 -13.58 11.65 -7.76
CA LEU A 27 -13.10 10.96 -6.56
C LEU A 27 -12.53 11.99 -5.57
N ILE A 28 -13.19 12.14 -4.45
CA ILE A 28 -12.73 12.98 -3.35
C ILE A 28 -12.19 12.07 -2.25
N LEU A 29 -10.93 12.28 -1.88
CA LEU A 29 -10.31 11.53 -0.80
C LEU A 29 -10.79 12.08 0.55
N SER A 30 -11.10 11.18 1.48
CA SER A 30 -11.36 11.58 2.86
C SER A 30 -10.04 11.98 3.53
N ASP A 31 -10.12 12.67 4.67
CA ASP A 31 -8.95 13.03 5.48
C ASP A 31 -8.26 11.80 6.09
N LYS A 32 -8.89 10.63 6.02
CA LYS A 32 -8.33 9.35 6.49
C LYS A 32 -7.51 8.63 5.44
N THR A 33 -7.42 9.16 4.24
CA THR A 33 -6.67 8.57 3.12
C THR A 33 -5.67 9.56 2.57
N VAL A 34 -4.46 9.10 2.32
CA VAL A 34 -3.37 9.92 1.78
C VAL A 34 -2.97 9.36 0.42
N ARG A 35 -2.80 10.26 -0.53
CA ARG A 35 -2.23 9.92 -1.84
C ARG A 35 -0.70 10.02 -1.75
N LEU A 36 -0.02 8.96 -2.16
CA LEU A 36 1.43 8.94 -2.21
C LEU A 36 1.89 9.36 -3.61
N SER A 37 2.71 10.41 -3.66
CA SER A 37 3.33 10.84 -4.90
C SER A 37 4.58 9.99 -5.17
N TYR A 38 4.81 9.64 -6.43
CA TYR A 38 5.97 8.85 -6.81
C TYR A 38 6.49 9.25 -8.19
N LEU A 39 7.76 8.92 -8.44
CA LEU A 39 8.41 9.19 -9.72
C LEU A 39 8.07 8.06 -10.70
N ARG A 40 7.21 8.35 -11.67
CA ARG A 40 6.67 7.35 -12.60
C ARG A 40 7.76 6.63 -13.42
N ASN A 41 8.88 7.29 -13.67
CA ASN A 41 9.98 6.70 -14.42
C ASN A 41 10.81 5.69 -13.63
N PHE A 42 10.65 5.63 -12.31
CA PHE A 42 11.46 4.81 -11.42
C PHE A 42 10.63 3.86 -10.55
N VAL A 43 9.34 4.13 -10.40
CA VAL A 43 8.50 3.44 -9.43
C VAL A 43 7.25 2.88 -10.10
N ASN A 44 7.03 1.59 -9.92
CA ASN A 44 5.79 0.92 -10.29
C ASN A 44 4.86 0.93 -9.06
N PRO A 45 3.69 1.57 -9.13
CA PRO A 45 2.80 1.66 -7.97
C PRO A 45 2.30 0.29 -7.48
N HIS A 46 2.10 -0.67 -8.37
CA HIS A 46 1.71 -2.03 -7.99
C HIS A 46 2.82 -2.72 -7.19
N TYR A 47 4.08 -2.42 -7.51
CA TYR A 47 5.21 -2.92 -6.72
C TYR A 47 5.19 -2.33 -5.30
N VAL A 48 4.96 -1.03 -5.17
CA VAL A 48 4.88 -0.37 -3.86
C VAL A 48 3.73 -0.96 -3.04
N MET A 49 2.58 -1.13 -3.64
CA MET A 49 1.43 -1.77 -2.99
C MET A 49 1.79 -3.17 -2.49
N THR A 50 2.40 -3.97 -3.34
CA THR A 50 2.82 -5.34 -2.99
C THR A 50 3.85 -5.35 -1.86
N ALA A 51 4.88 -4.50 -1.97
CA ALA A 51 5.97 -4.45 -1.00
C ALA A 51 5.49 -3.96 0.37
N LEU A 52 4.71 -2.88 0.41
CA LEU A 52 4.18 -2.35 1.67
C LEU A 52 3.14 -3.28 2.30
N SER A 53 2.47 -4.11 1.50
CA SER A 53 1.51 -5.09 2.00
C SER A 53 2.19 -6.37 2.50
N SER A 54 3.49 -6.53 2.28
CA SER A 54 4.22 -7.71 2.75
C SER A 54 4.27 -7.77 4.28
N PRO A 55 4.35 -8.98 4.88
CA PRO A 55 4.43 -9.10 6.34
C PRO A 55 5.60 -8.33 6.96
N ALA A 56 6.76 -8.32 6.30
CA ALA A 56 7.93 -7.59 6.79
C ALA A 56 7.68 -6.09 6.87
N MET A 57 7.04 -5.52 5.84
CA MET A 57 6.72 -4.08 5.83
C MET A 57 5.54 -3.73 6.71
N GLN A 58 4.56 -4.62 6.82
CA GLN A 58 3.41 -4.40 7.70
C GLN A 58 3.82 -4.34 9.17
N TYR A 59 4.91 -4.98 9.55
CA TYR A 59 5.47 -4.83 10.88
C TYR A 59 5.82 -3.35 11.16
N PHE A 60 6.49 -2.68 10.23
CA PHE A 60 6.83 -1.26 10.38
C PHE A 60 5.59 -0.36 10.33
N VAL A 61 4.63 -0.70 9.48
CA VAL A 61 3.37 0.06 9.35
C VAL A 61 2.59 0.02 10.65
N VAL A 62 2.46 -1.16 11.26
CA VAL A 62 1.76 -1.33 12.54
C VAL A 62 2.50 -0.62 13.66
N ASP A 63 3.83 -0.68 13.67
CA ASP A 63 4.66 0.01 14.67
C ASP A 63 4.51 1.54 14.59
N ALA A 64 4.19 2.07 13.42
CA ALA A 64 3.97 3.50 13.21
C ALA A 64 2.58 3.96 13.66
N MET A 65 1.65 3.06 13.95
CA MET A 65 0.31 3.40 14.40
C MET A 65 0.32 3.94 15.81
N THR A 66 -0.41 5.03 16.03
CA THR A 66 -0.62 5.61 17.35
C THR A 66 -2.10 5.64 17.67
N GLY A 67 -2.45 5.54 18.94
CA GLY A 67 -3.82 5.54 19.39
C GLY A 67 -4.01 4.57 20.54
N MET A 68 -4.94 4.88 21.43
CA MET A 68 -5.16 4.11 22.65
C MET A 68 -6.11 2.92 22.45
N ALA A 69 -6.95 2.98 21.41
CA ALA A 69 -7.94 1.94 21.15
C ALA A 69 -7.72 1.35 19.75
N ALA A 70 -7.91 0.03 19.63
CA ALA A 70 -7.79 -0.64 18.33
C ALA A 70 -8.84 -0.19 17.32
N SER A 71 -9.95 0.42 17.78
CA SER A 71 -11.00 0.96 16.92
C SER A 71 -10.63 2.28 16.26
N GLN A 72 -9.61 2.98 16.77
CA GLN A 72 -9.19 4.27 16.24
C GLN A 72 -7.69 4.44 16.41
N VAL A 73 -6.96 4.24 15.33
CA VAL A 73 -5.51 4.45 15.25
C VAL A 73 -5.19 5.44 14.15
N ASN A 74 -3.97 5.95 14.16
CA ASN A 74 -3.53 6.99 13.23
C ASN A 74 -2.04 6.77 12.89
N ILE A 75 -1.68 7.05 11.64
CA ILE A 75 -0.28 7.12 11.19
C ILE A 75 -0.03 8.55 10.72
N SER A 76 0.92 9.23 11.36
CA SER A 76 1.28 10.59 10.93
C SER A 76 2.02 10.56 9.60
N GLN A 77 1.92 11.64 8.84
CA GLN A 77 2.67 11.77 7.58
C GLN A 77 4.18 11.71 7.81
N GLU A 78 4.66 12.25 8.94
CA GLU A 78 6.07 12.20 9.28
C GLU A 78 6.54 10.75 9.47
N LYS A 79 5.75 9.92 10.12
CA LYS A 79 6.07 8.50 10.28
C LYS A 79 5.99 7.75 8.96
N MET A 80 5.05 8.09 8.08
CA MET A 80 4.97 7.50 6.74
C MET A 80 6.25 7.76 5.94
N LYS A 81 6.86 8.93 6.09
CA LYS A 81 8.10 9.29 5.41
C LYS A 81 9.29 8.46 5.88
N THR A 82 9.18 7.76 6.99
CA THR A 82 10.24 6.88 7.50
C THR A 82 10.14 5.45 6.98
N PHE A 83 9.10 5.13 6.22
CA PHE A 83 8.96 3.79 5.63
C PHE A 83 10.01 3.59 4.55
N PHE A 84 10.78 2.53 4.67
CA PHE A 84 11.78 2.16 3.68
C PHE A 84 11.35 0.89 2.97
N LEU A 85 11.45 0.91 1.63
CA LEU A 85 11.34 -0.32 0.87
C LEU A 85 12.49 -0.40 -0.13
N PRO A 86 12.96 -1.62 -0.43
CA PRO A 86 13.90 -1.81 -1.52
C PRO A 86 13.26 -1.39 -2.82
N LEU A 87 14.00 -0.64 -3.64
CA LEU A 87 13.51 -0.18 -4.93
C LEU A 87 14.45 -0.67 -6.04
N PRO A 88 14.24 -1.90 -6.52
CA PRO A 88 15.01 -2.39 -7.65
C PRO A 88 14.67 -1.65 -8.94
N PRO A 89 15.41 -1.88 -10.05
CA PRO A 89 15.05 -1.30 -11.33
C PRO A 89 13.62 -1.65 -11.75
N LEU A 90 13.00 -0.80 -12.59
CA LEU A 90 11.59 -0.95 -12.99
C LEU A 90 11.26 -2.33 -13.57
N ASN A 91 12.14 -2.89 -14.40
CA ASN A 91 11.91 -4.21 -14.96
C ASN A 91 11.83 -5.30 -13.89
N GLU A 92 12.62 -5.18 -12.84
CA GLU A 92 12.58 -6.12 -11.71
C GLU A 92 11.34 -5.91 -10.87
N GLN A 93 10.92 -4.66 -10.65
CA GLN A 93 9.65 -4.36 -9.98
C GLN A 93 8.49 -5.03 -10.71
N GLN A 94 8.45 -4.90 -12.05
CA GLN A 94 7.40 -5.51 -12.86
C GLN A 94 7.44 -7.04 -12.78
N ARG A 95 8.64 -7.62 -12.80
CA ARG A 95 8.79 -9.07 -12.66
C ARG A 95 8.21 -9.57 -11.35
N ILE A 96 8.48 -8.86 -10.26
CA ILE A 96 7.96 -9.20 -8.93
C ILE A 96 6.44 -9.10 -8.91
N VAL A 97 5.87 -8.04 -9.46
CA VAL A 97 4.42 -7.85 -9.54
C VAL A 97 3.79 -9.00 -10.33
N ASP A 98 4.38 -9.38 -11.45
CA ASP A 98 3.87 -10.48 -12.29
C ASP A 98 3.91 -11.81 -11.55
N GLU A 99 4.99 -12.10 -10.83
CA GLU A 99 5.12 -13.34 -10.05
C GLU A 99 4.10 -13.41 -8.92
N VAL A 100 3.89 -12.32 -8.20
CA VAL A 100 2.90 -12.25 -7.13
C VAL A 100 1.49 -12.44 -7.70
N SER A 101 1.19 -11.82 -8.83
CA SER A 101 -0.10 -11.96 -9.50
C SER A 101 -0.36 -13.41 -9.93
N LYS A 102 0.65 -14.11 -10.41
CA LYS A 102 0.54 -15.54 -10.74
C LYS A 102 0.22 -16.38 -9.52
N ILE A 103 0.85 -16.11 -8.39
CA ILE A 103 0.61 -16.82 -7.14
C ILE A 103 -0.84 -16.62 -6.68
N PHE A 104 -1.32 -15.40 -6.68
CA PHE A 104 -2.72 -15.10 -6.31
C PHE A 104 -3.70 -15.72 -7.30
N GLY A 105 -3.39 -15.71 -8.60
CA GLY A 105 -4.21 -16.38 -9.60
C GLY A 105 -4.33 -17.88 -9.36
N ARG A 106 -3.26 -18.53 -8.92
CA ARG A 106 -3.28 -19.95 -8.55
C ARG A 106 -4.12 -20.22 -7.31
N ILE A 107 -4.04 -19.34 -6.32
CA ILE A 107 -4.86 -19.42 -5.10
C ILE A 107 -6.34 -19.30 -5.46
N ASP A 108 -6.70 -18.36 -6.33
CA ASP A 108 -8.07 -18.20 -6.79
C ASP A 108 -8.60 -19.42 -7.50
N LYS A 109 -7.75 -20.11 -8.30
CA LYS A 109 -8.11 -21.37 -8.96
C LYS A 109 -8.31 -22.51 -7.99
N LEU A 110 -7.66 -22.45 -6.84
CA LEU A 110 -7.79 -23.45 -5.78
C LEU A 110 -8.93 -23.10 -4.81
N ASN A 111 -9.61 -22.02 -5.07
CA ASN A 111 -10.68 -21.55 -4.20
C ASN A 111 -11.86 -22.52 -4.24
N PHE A 112 -12.27 -22.90 -3.10
CA PHE A 112 -13.22 -23.98 -2.85
C PHE A 112 -14.62 -23.44 -2.63
#